data_b402ce1e2d435528301e528ee933d574
#
_entry.id   b402ce1e2d435528301e528ee933d574
#
_cell.length_a   1.000
_cell.length_b   1.000
_cell.length_c   1.000
_cell.angle_alpha   90.00
_cell.angle_beta   90.00
_cell.angle_gamma   90.00
#
_symmetry.space_group_name_H-M   'P 1'
#
loop_
_entity.id
_entity.type
_entity.pdbx_description
1 polymer ?
#
loop_
_entity_poly.entity_id
_entity_poly.type
_entity_poly.pdbx_seq_one_letter_code
_entity_poly.pdbx_strand_id
1 'polypeptide(L)'
;MRKVKDYYFSKAKKERYPARSVYKLEEVQQKYHFLKSGQRVLDLGCHPGSWTLYAAKVIGGRGIVVGVDRLKTDLPPQKGHAEIHWLCYDVYADELIETLQKKWPGLS
;
A
#
# COMPACT_ATOMS: atom_id res chain seq x y z
N MET A 1 -1.07 -26.90 5.93
CA MET A 1 -0.20 -25.84 5.36
C MET A 1 -0.69 -25.38 3.99
N ARG A 2 -0.79 -26.28 3.03
CA ARG A 2 -1.31 -25.97 1.70
C ARG A 2 -2.71 -25.35 1.75
N LYS A 3 -3.60 -25.92 2.55
CA LYS A 3 -4.99 -25.45 2.67
C LYS A 3 -5.09 -24.00 3.17
N VAL A 4 -4.22 -23.61 4.10
CA VAL A 4 -4.19 -22.23 4.62
C VAL A 4 -3.73 -21.27 3.52
N LYS A 5 -2.66 -21.62 2.79
CA LYS A 5 -2.17 -20.81 1.68
C LYS A 5 -3.23 -20.65 0.59
N ASP A 6 -3.93 -21.75 0.26
CA ASP A 6 -4.98 -21.74 -0.76
C ASP A 6 -6.16 -20.88 -0.31
N TYR A 7 -6.50 -20.91 0.97
CA TYR A 7 -7.56 -20.08 1.52
C TYR A 7 -7.27 -18.59 1.33
N TYR A 8 -6.08 -18.14 1.73
CA TYR A 8 -5.71 -16.72 1.61
C TYR A 8 -5.50 -16.29 0.16
N PHE A 9 -5.02 -17.17 -0.68
CA PHE A 9 -4.92 -16.91 -2.11
C PHE A 9 -6.31 -16.66 -2.70
N SER A 10 -7.27 -17.53 -2.41
CA SER A 10 -8.66 -17.40 -2.88
C SER A 10 -9.33 -16.16 -2.31
N LYS A 11 -9.09 -15.86 -1.03
CA LYS A 11 -9.63 -14.68 -0.37
C LYS A 11 -9.12 -13.39 -1.02
N ALA A 12 -7.81 -13.33 -1.33
CA ALA A 12 -7.21 -12.17 -1.99
C ALA A 12 -7.84 -11.94 -3.35
N LYS A 13 -8.04 -13.00 -4.12
CA LYS A 13 -8.67 -12.93 -5.43
C LYS A 13 -10.10 -12.41 -5.34
N LYS A 14 -10.85 -12.90 -4.37
CA LYS A 14 -12.22 -12.48 -4.09
C LYS A 14 -12.31 -11.02 -3.70
N GLU A 15 -11.40 -10.56 -2.86
CA GLU A 15 -11.35 -9.19 -2.38
C GLU A 15 -10.57 -8.25 -3.31
N ARG A 16 -10.11 -8.78 -4.44
CA ARG A 16 -9.41 -8.02 -5.49
C ARG A 16 -8.05 -7.48 -5.07
N TYR A 17 -7.36 -8.21 -4.22
CA TYR A 17 -5.97 -7.90 -3.91
C TYR A 17 -5.03 -8.69 -4.82
N PRO A 18 -3.96 -8.06 -5.34
CA PRO A 18 -2.99 -8.75 -6.20
C PRO A 18 -2.23 -9.90 -5.52
N ALA A 19 -2.14 -9.89 -4.19
CA ALA A 19 -1.40 -10.91 -3.47
C ALA A 19 -2.00 -11.16 -2.09
N ARG A 20 -1.85 -12.39 -1.62
CA ARG A 20 -2.37 -12.81 -0.31
C ARG A 20 -1.58 -12.22 0.88
N SER A 21 -0.39 -11.70 0.63
CA SER A 21 0.44 -11.09 1.69
C SER A 21 -0.26 -9.93 2.39
N VAL A 22 -1.28 -9.35 1.78
CA VAL A 22 -2.07 -8.27 2.36
C VAL A 22 -2.66 -8.66 3.72
N TYR A 23 -2.96 -9.94 3.95
CA TYR A 23 -3.59 -10.36 5.19
C TYR A 23 -2.65 -10.33 6.38
N LYS A 24 -1.35 -10.38 6.13
CA LYS A 24 -0.36 -10.15 7.16
C LYS A 24 -0.40 -8.70 7.65
N LEU A 25 -0.53 -7.77 6.71
CA LEU A 25 -0.67 -6.36 7.03
C LEU A 25 -1.98 -6.09 7.78
N GLU A 26 -3.07 -6.71 7.35
CA GLU A 26 -4.36 -6.59 8.03
C GLU A 26 -4.27 -7.07 9.48
N GLU A 27 -3.61 -8.19 9.72
CA GLU A 27 -3.40 -8.73 11.05
C GLU A 27 -2.63 -7.75 11.94
N VAL A 28 -1.55 -7.18 11.41
CA VAL A 28 -0.74 -6.19 12.13
C VAL A 28 -1.56 -4.93 12.42
N GLN A 29 -2.35 -4.49 11.46
CA GLN A 29 -3.22 -3.33 11.63
C GLN A 29 -4.26 -3.56 12.72
N GLN A 30 -4.88 -4.73 12.74
CA GLN A 30 -5.88 -5.07 13.77
C GLN A 30 -5.26 -5.09 15.16
N LYS A 31 -4.00 -5.48 15.27
CA LYS A 31 -3.31 -5.57 16.55
C LYS A 31 -2.77 -4.22 17.03
N TYR A 32 -2.18 -3.45 16.13
CA TYR A 32 -1.44 -2.24 16.50
C TYR A 32 -2.09 -0.93 16.07
N HIS A 33 -3.04 -0.96 15.17
CA HIS A 33 -3.76 0.24 14.68
C HIS A 33 -2.82 1.37 14.24
N PHE A 34 -1.74 1.01 13.54
CA PHE A 34 -0.75 2.02 13.15
C PHE A 34 -1.18 2.85 11.94
N LEU A 35 -2.07 2.32 11.09
CA LEU A 35 -2.66 3.08 9.99
C LEU A 35 -3.90 3.79 10.52
N LYS A 36 -3.95 5.10 10.34
CA LYS A 36 -5.03 5.93 10.85
C LYS A 36 -5.60 6.83 9.78
N SER A 37 -6.85 7.21 9.94
CA SER A 37 -7.56 8.08 9.00
C SER A 37 -6.77 9.36 8.72
N GLY A 38 -6.65 9.71 7.45
CA GLY A 38 -6.05 10.97 7.02
C GLY A 38 -4.53 11.00 6.96
N GLN A 39 -3.85 9.90 7.26
CA GLN A 39 -2.39 9.84 7.22
C GLN A 39 -1.83 10.00 5.81
N ARG A 40 -0.55 10.36 5.76
CA ARG A 40 0.26 10.32 4.55
C ARG A 40 1.29 9.22 4.71
N VAL A 41 1.16 8.17 3.93
CA VAL A 41 1.93 6.94 4.10
C VAL A 41 2.78 6.65 2.88
N LEU A 42 4.00 6.19 3.14
CA LEU A 42 4.94 5.77 2.11
C LEU A 42 5.08 4.25 2.17
N ASP A 43 4.88 3.60 1.03
CA ASP A 43 5.06 2.15 0.87
C ASP A 43 6.23 1.89 -0.08
N LEU A 44 7.39 1.57 0.48
CA LEU A 44 8.59 1.26 -0.31
C LEU A 44 8.59 -0.20 -0.70
N GLY A 45 8.83 -0.47 -2.00
CA GLY A 45 8.76 -1.82 -2.54
C GLY A 45 7.30 -2.28 -2.67
N CYS A 46 6.45 -1.43 -3.22
CA CYS A 46 5.00 -1.62 -3.17
C CYS A 46 4.45 -2.72 -4.10
N HIS A 47 5.21 -3.15 -5.12
CA HIS A 47 4.69 -4.16 -6.07
C HIS A 47 4.36 -5.48 -5.35
N PRO A 48 3.25 -6.13 -5.65
CA PRO A 48 2.24 -5.84 -6.67
C PRO A 48 1.13 -4.86 -6.26
N GLY A 49 1.21 -4.24 -5.10
CA GLY A 49 0.32 -3.16 -4.72
C GLY A 49 -0.74 -3.50 -3.68
N SER A 50 -0.78 -4.73 -3.18
CA SER A 50 -1.80 -5.15 -2.20
C SER A 50 -1.73 -4.35 -0.91
N TRP A 51 -0.52 -4.09 -0.40
CA TRP A 51 -0.33 -3.33 0.83
C TRP A 51 -0.73 -1.87 0.65
N THR A 52 -0.38 -1.29 -0.50
CA THR A 52 -0.77 0.08 -0.84
C THR A 52 -2.29 0.22 -0.90
N LEU A 53 -2.96 -0.74 -1.56
CA LEU A 53 -4.43 -0.73 -1.63
C LEU A 53 -5.07 -0.85 -0.25
N TYR A 54 -4.56 -1.76 0.57
CA TYR A 54 -5.09 -1.94 1.92
C TYR A 54 -4.88 -0.68 2.77
N ALA A 55 -3.68 -0.10 2.71
CA ALA A 55 -3.39 1.13 3.43
C ALA A 55 -4.33 2.26 2.99
N ALA A 56 -4.56 2.40 1.69
CA ALA A 56 -5.47 3.41 1.15
C ALA A 56 -6.90 3.22 1.65
N LYS A 57 -7.34 1.97 1.77
CA LYS A 57 -8.66 1.64 2.30
C LYS A 57 -8.79 2.08 3.76
N VAL A 58 -7.82 1.75 4.59
CA VAL A 58 -7.84 2.08 6.03
C VAL A 58 -7.75 3.58 6.25
N ILE A 59 -6.87 4.25 5.54
CA ILE A 59 -6.60 5.68 5.71
C ILE A 59 -7.77 6.54 5.22
N GLY A 60 -8.44 6.10 4.16
CA GLY A 60 -9.63 6.77 3.64
C GLY A 60 -9.34 8.02 2.82
N GLY A 61 -10.41 8.63 2.32
CA GLY A 61 -10.36 9.67 1.30
C GLY A 61 -9.62 10.97 1.65
N ARG A 62 -9.27 11.18 2.91
CA ARG A 62 -8.53 12.37 3.34
C ARG A 62 -7.02 12.16 3.35
N GLY A 63 -6.58 10.92 3.16
CA GLY A 63 -5.18 10.57 3.22
C GLY A 63 -4.53 10.41 1.86
N ILE A 64 -3.24 10.16 1.90
CA ILE A 64 -2.43 9.92 0.70
C ILE A 64 -1.54 8.70 0.96
N VAL A 65 -1.42 7.83 -0.03
CA VAL A 65 -0.44 6.75 -0.02
C VAL A 65 0.44 6.89 -1.25
N VAL A 66 1.74 6.88 -1.03
CA VAL A 66 2.72 6.89 -2.13
C VAL A 66 3.40 5.54 -2.15
N GLY A 67 3.18 4.78 -3.22
CA GLY A 67 3.82 3.49 -3.43
C GLY A 67 4.99 3.64 -4.39
N VAL A 68 6.15 3.11 -4.01
CA VAL A 68 7.36 3.20 -4.82
C VAL A 68 7.92 1.82 -5.07
N ASP A 69 8.20 1.51 -6.32
CA ASP A 69 8.83 0.24 -6.70
C ASP A 69 9.54 0.40 -8.03
N ARG A 70 10.56 -0.40 -8.26
CA ARG A 70 11.24 -0.47 -9.56
C ARG A 70 10.33 -1.06 -10.62
N LEU A 71 9.46 -1.95 -10.22
CA LEU A 71 8.48 -2.54 -11.12
C LEU A 71 7.28 -1.60 -11.21
N LYS A 72 6.85 -1.34 -12.44
CA LYS A 72 5.68 -0.51 -12.66
C LYS A 72 4.46 -1.14 -11.99
N THR A 73 3.80 -0.35 -11.16
CA THR A 73 2.57 -0.75 -10.49
C THR A 73 1.55 0.35 -10.68
N ASP A 74 0.38 -0.02 -11.16
CA ASP A 74 -0.68 0.95 -11.43
C ASP A 74 -2.01 0.21 -11.34
N LEU A 75 -2.69 0.37 -10.21
CA LEU A 75 -3.97 -0.27 -9.97
C LEU A 75 -5.08 0.77 -9.99
N PRO A 76 -6.30 0.38 -10.42
CA PRO A 76 -7.40 1.32 -10.53
C PRO A 76 -7.74 1.95 -9.17
N PRO A 77 -8.06 3.26 -9.14
CA PRO A 77 -8.50 3.91 -7.91
C PRO A 77 -9.84 3.33 -7.46
N GLN A 78 -10.05 3.31 -6.15
CA GLN A 78 -11.30 2.83 -5.57
C GLN A 78 -11.96 3.93 -4.77
N LYS A 79 -13.28 4.02 -4.89
CA LYS A 79 -14.08 5.04 -4.21
C LYS A 79 -13.93 4.95 -2.69
N GLY A 80 -13.71 6.08 -2.04
CA GLY A 80 -13.57 6.14 -0.59
C GLY A 80 -12.19 5.83 -0.06
N HIS A 81 -11.28 5.39 -0.92
CA HIS A 81 -9.90 5.13 -0.54
C HIS A 81 -9.06 6.40 -0.57
N ALA A 82 -7.92 6.38 0.11
CA ALA A 82 -6.94 7.45 0.03
C ALA A 82 -6.45 7.60 -1.43
N GLU A 83 -6.02 8.80 -1.76
CA GLU A 83 -5.37 9.05 -3.04
C GLU A 83 -4.06 8.27 -3.08
N ILE A 84 -3.82 7.55 -4.16
CA ILE A 84 -2.61 6.73 -4.33
C ILE A 84 -1.78 7.29 -5.46
N HIS A 85 -0.49 7.48 -5.19
CA HIS A 85 0.50 7.86 -6.19
C HIS A 85 1.47 6.70 -6.37
N TRP A 86 1.55 6.17 -7.58
CA TRP A 86 2.41 5.05 -7.92
C TRP A 86 3.66 5.60 -8.59
N LEU A 87 4.82 5.39 -7.97
CA LEU A 87 6.10 5.82 -8.53
C LEU A 87 6.93 4.61 -8.94
N CYS A 88 7.33 4.59 -10.21
CA CYS A 88 8.29 3.60 -10.71
C CYS A 88 9.68 4.20 -10.54
N TYR A 89 10.38 3.79 -9.49
CA TYR A 89 11.63 4.41 -9.10
C TYR A 89 12.47 3.43 -8.29
N ASP A 90 13.78 3.63 -8.30
CA ASP A 90 14.69 2.84 -7.48
C ASP A 90 14.64 3.33 -6.03
N VAL A 91 14.22 2.46 -5.11
CA VAL A 91 14.09 2.81 -3.69
C VAL A 91 15.46 3.13 -3.04
N TYR A 92 16.54 2.72 -3.68
CA TYR A 92 17.90 3.00 -3.21
C TYR A 92 18.52 4.26 -3.83
N ALA A 93 17.78 4.96 -4.69
CA ALA A 93 18.29 6.20 -5.29
C ALA A 93 18.45 7.28 -4.21
N ASP A 94 19.60 7.93 -4.21
CA ASP A 94 19.96 8.91 -3.16
C ASP A 94 18.96 10.07 -3.08
N GLU A 95 18.45 10.52 -4.21
CA GLU A 95 17.53 11.67 -4.27
C GLU A 95 16.07 11.33 -3.96
N LEU A 96 15.73 10.05 -3.75
CA LEU A 96 14.34 9.65 -3.58
C LEU A 96 13.67 10.32 -2.39
N ILE A 97 14.28 10.23 -1.22
CA ILE A 97 13.70 10.79 0.02
C ILE A 97 13.47 12.29 -0.12
N GLU A 98 14.46 12.99 -0.63
CA GLU A 98 14.36 14.44 -0.85
C GLU A 98 13.23 14.79 -1.81
N THR A 99 13.12 14.06 -2.91
CA THR A 99 12.05 14.24 -3.89
C THR A 99 10.68 14.02 -3.26
N LEU A 100 10.54 12.95 -2.48
CA LEU A 100 9.29 12.62 -1.81
C LEU A 100 8.88 13.68 -0.79
N GLN A 101 9.84 14.17 0.00
CA GLN A 101 9.58 15.19 1.01
C GLN A 101 9.13 16.51 0.41
N LYS A 102 9.67 16.86 -0.75
CA LYS A 102 9.27 18.07 -1.47
C LYS A 102 7.85 17.98 -2.02
N LYS A 103 7.53 16.84 -2.60
CA LYS A 103 6.25 16.65 -3.28
C LYS A 103 5.10 16.34 -2.30
N TRP A 104 5.41 15.54 -1.28
CA TRP A 104 4.42 15.14 -0.27
C TRP A 104 4.99 15.33 1.14
N PRO A 105 4.97 16.57 1.66
CA PRO A 105 5.44 16.79 3.03
C PRO A 105 4.61 15.99 4.04
N GLY A 106 5.27 15.46 5.07
CA GLY A 106 4.58 14.72 6.11
C GLY A 106 4.37 13.24 5.84
N LEU A 107 4.99 12.70 4.79
CA LEU A 107 4.99 11.25 4.57
C LEU A 107 5.73 10.52 5.69
N SER A 108 5.19 9.39 6.09
CA SER A 108 5.84 8.52 7.08
C SER A 108 5.77 7.05 6.71
#